data_3c170054f8d338b1f929744619e2f482
#
_entry.id   3c170054f8d338b1f929744619e2f482
#
_cell.length_a   1.000
_cell.length_b   1.000
_cell.length_c   1.000
_cell.angle_alpha   90.00
_cell.angle_beta   90.00
_cell.angle_gamma   90.00
#
_symmetry.space_group_name_H-M   'P 1'
#
loop_
_entity.id
_entity.type
_entity.pdbx_description
1 polymer ?
#
loop_
_entity_poly.entity_id
_entity_poly.type
_entity_poly.pdbx_seq_one_letter_code
_entity_poly.pdbx_strand_id
1 'polypeptide(L)'
;DVIPHQQKKPEAINYRPVMVSNADLYDMVPYEQKSKISFIMRAALPKVLEQRSGHFDLCFIDGDHDNHRVIIEDYYFCTKVLKEGGVIVFDDYHPTRFSVKSIVDRILETDTKLNAYLILHSGHLFDTEKAATERGMVVISYNDLGI
;
A
#
# COMPACT_ATOMS: atom_id res chain seq x y z
N ASP A 1 4.80 6.54 -11.62
CA ASP A 1 3.37 6.85 -11.57
C ASP A 1 3.19 8.27 -11.11
N VAL A 2 2.41 9.03 -11.88
CA VAL A 2 2.03 10.40 -11.56
C VAL A 2 0.69 10.31 -10.85
N ILE A 3 0.65 10.59 -9.56
CA ILE A 3 -0.61 10.62 -8.81
C ILE A 3 -1.16 12.04 -8.84
N PRO A 4 -2.27 12.32 -9.55
CA PRO A 4 -2.93 13.60 -9.44
C PRO A 4 -3.72 13.64 -8.14
N HIS A 5 -3.17 14.26 -7.10
CA HIS A 5 -3.94 14.58 -5.92
C HIS A 5 -4.91 15.74 -6.23
N GLN A 6 -6.12 15.42 -6.65
CA GLN A 6 -7.20 16.39 -6.70
C GLN A 6 -7.81 16.56 -5.31
N GLN A 7 -7.25 17.48 -4.55
CA GLN A 7 -7.90 17.93 -3.32
C GLN A 7 -9.11 18.81 -3.65
N LYS A 8 -10.32 18.38 -3.29
CA LYS A 8 -11.47 19.27 -3.22
C LYS A 8 -11.29 20.24 -2.05
N LYS A 9 -11.32 21.52 -2.36
CA LYS A 9 -11.03 22.65 -1.48
C LYS A 9 -11.99 22.82 -0.30
N PRO A 10 -11.52 23.32 0.81
CA PRO A 10 -12.19 24.38 1.56
C PRO A 10 -12.10 25.67 0.72
N GLU A 11 -13.17 26.42 0.62
CA GLU A 11 -13.37 27.54 -0.31
C GLU A 11 -12.39 28.74 -0.23
N ALA A 12 -11.35 28.66 0.58
CA ALA A 12 -10.45 29.78 0.86
C ALA A 12 -8.99 29.60 0.42
N ILE A 13 -8.58 28.45 -0.14
CA ILE A 13 -7.16 28.23 -0.46
C ILE A 13 -7.01 27.91 -1.95
N ASN A 14 -6.29 28.79 -2.66
CA ASN A 14 -5.91 28.58 -4.06
C ASN A 14 -4.84 27.49 -4.16
N TYR A 15 -5.24 26.23 -4.18
CA TYR A 15 -4.32 25.15 -4.55
C TYR A 15 -4.13 25.14 -6.06
N ARG A 16 -2.91 25.29 -6.51
CA ARG A 16 -2.54 24.86 -7.85
C ARG A 16 -2.23 23.37 -7.78
N PRO A 17 -2.86 22.51 -8.59
CA PRO A 17 -2.46 21.12 -8.67
C PRO A 17 -1.01 21.09 -9.17
N VAL A 18 -0.11 20.59 -8.36
CA VAL A 18 1.28 20.35 -8.73
C VAL A 18 1.38 18.86 -9.05
N MET A 19 1.76 18.56 -10.29
CA MET A 19 2.12 17.19 -10.67
C MET A 19 3.52 16.93 -10.14
N VAL A 20 3.63 16.05 -9.15
CA VAL A 20 4.91 15.67 -8.55
C VAL A 20 5.21 14.23 -8.93
N SER A 21 6.33 13.99 -9.57
CA SER A 21 6.80 12.64 -9.85
C SER A 21 7.48 12.02 -8.63
N ASN A 22 7.65 10.70 -8.63
CA ASN A 22 8.44 10.01 -7.59
C ASN A 22 9.90 10.52 -7.56
N ALA A 23 10.45 10.96 -8.70
CA ALA A 23 11.78 11.57 -8.74
C ALA A 23 11.81 12.92 -8.01
N ASP A 24 10.79 13.77 -8.22
CA ASP A 24 10.69 15.06 -7.52
C ASP A 24 10.54 14.84 -6.00
N LEU A 25 9.73 13.87 -5.59
CA LEU A 25 9.59 13.51 -4.16
C LEU A 25 10.91 13.02 -3.57
N TYR A 26 11.66 12.20 -4.31
CA TYR A 26 12.98 11.74 -3.87
C TYR A 26 13.96 12.90 -3.73
N ASP A 27 13.92 13.89 -4.63
CA ASP A 27 14.79 15.06 -4.55
C ASP A 27 14.53 15.93 -3.31
N MET A 28 13.30 15.87 -2.77
CA MET A 28 12.94 16.54 -1.51
C MET A 28 13.41 15.79 -0.25
N VAL A 29 13.84 14.52 -0.36
CA VAL A 29 14.35 13.76 0.78
C VAL A 29 15.70 14.32 1.23
N PRO A 30 15.93 14.53 2.55
CA PRO A 30 17.22 14.92 3.08
C PRO A 30 18.35 13.97 2.63
N TYR A 31 19.50 14.53 2.30
CA TYR A 31 20.61 13.78 1.70
C TYR A 31 21.02 12.56 2.54
N GLU A 32 21.08 12.71 3.85
CA GLU A 32 21.44 11.65 4.80
C GLU A 32 20.45 10.47 4.81
N GLN A 33 19.23 10.69 4.31
CA GLN A 33 18.21 9.65 4.22
C GLN A 33 18.13 8.99 2.84
N LYS A 34 18.65 9.64 1.80
CA LYS A 34 18.60 9.12 0.43
C LYS A 34 19.28 7.75 0.31
N SER A 35 20.32 7.49 1.08
CA SER A 35 21.01 6.19 1.08
C SER A 35 20.17 5.02 1.58
N LYS A 36 19.07 5.30 2.28
CA LYS A 36 18.12 4.30 2.81
C LYS A 36 16.99 3.99 1.84
N ILE A 37 16.89 4.72 0.73
CA ILE A 37 15.82 4.61 -0.25
C ILE A 37 16.38 4.04 -1.54
N SER A 38 15.76 3.00 -2.06
CA SER A 38 16.09 2.43 -3.36
C SER A 38 14.85 2.33 -4.23
N PHE A 39 14.94 2.88 -5.44
CA PHE A 39 13.92 2.71 -6.47
C PHE A 39 14.21 1.47 -7.30
N ILE A 40 13.23 0.59 -7.41
CA ILE A 40 13.33 -0.64 -8.18
C ILE A 40 12.23 -0.63 -9.24
N MET A 41 12.66 -0.67 -10.50
CA MET A 41 11.72 -0.79 -11.61
C MET A 41 11.04 -2.17 -11.59
N ARG A 42 9.74 -2.23 -11.89
CA ARG A 42 8.98 -3.49 -11.92
C ARG A 42 9.66 -4.58 -12.76
N ALA A 43 10.29 -4.22 -13.87
CA ALA A 43 11.05 -5.15 -14.71
C ALA A 43 12.25 -5.82 -13.99
N ALA A 44 12.75 -5.23 -12.91
CA ALA A 44 13.85 -5.76 -12.12
C ALA A 44 13.40 -6.64 -10.94
N LEU A 45 12.09 -6.77 -10.67
CA LEU A 45 11.55 -7.54 -9.55
C LEU A 45 12.03 -9.00 -9.50
N PRO A 46 12.13 -9.75 -10.62
CA PRO A 46 12.67 -11.12 -10.57
C PRO A 46 14.07 -11.20 -9.95
N LYS A 47 14.95 -10.25 -10.32
CA LYS A 47 16.31 -10.16 -9.75
C LYS A 47 16.29 -9.81 -8.26
N VAL A 48 15.35 -8.96 -7.84
CA VAL A 48 15.17 -8.61 -6.42
C VAL A 48 14.71 -9.83 -5.63
N LEU A 49 13.82 -10.65 -6.16
CA LEU A 49 13.39 -11.91 -5.53
C LEU A 49 14.57 -12.84 -5.27
N GLU A 50 15.47 -13.00 -6.25
CA GLU A 50 16.67 -13.84 -6.10
C GLU A 50 17.60 -13.34 -4.98
N GLN A 51 17.72 -12.02 -4.81
CA GLN A 51 18.67 -11.38 -3.90
C GLN A 51 18.10 -11.06 -2.52
N ARG A 52 16.77 -10.96 -2.39
CA ARG A 52 16.10 -10.40 -1.21
C ARG A 52 14.99 -11.30 -0.65
N SER A 53 14.99 -12.59 -1.00
CA SER A 53 14.04 -13.54 -0.42
C SER A 53 14.17 -13.55 1.11
N GLY A 54 13.04 -13.42 1.83
CA GLY A 54 13.01 -13.41 3.29
C GLY A 54 13.83 -12.25 3.92
N HIS A 55 13.85 -11.07 3.30
CA HIS A 55 14.72 -9.96 3.71
C HIS A 55 13.98 -8.83 4.44
N PHE A 56 12.72 -8.58 4.11
CA PHE A 56 11.98 -7.43 4.62
C PHE A 56 11.07 -7.80 5.78
N ASP A 57 10.91 -6.89 6.72
CA ASP A 57 10.02 -7.05 7.88
C ASP A 57 8.59 -6.57 7.56
N LEU A 58 8.47 -5.63 6.60
CA LEU A 58 7.20 -5.04 6.19
C LEU A 58 7.17 -4.84 4.67
N CYS A 59 6.06 -5.18 4.06
CA CYS A 59 5.71 -4.81 2.69
C CYS A 59 4.44 -3.95 2.71
N PHE A 60 4.47 -2.84 1.97
CA PHE A 60 3.33 -1.95 1.80
C PHE A 60 2.89 -1.96 0.34
N ILE A 61 1.66 -2.34 0.08
CA ILE A 61 1.06 -2.45 -1.26
C ILE A 61 0.10 -1.27 -1.45
N ASP A 62 0.52 -0.33 -2.26
CA ASP A 62 -0.22 0.88 -2.64
C ASP A 62 0.01 1.15 -4.14
N GLY A 63 -0.27 0.13 -4.94
CA GLY A 63 -0.09 0.16 -6.39
C GLY A 63 -1.38 0.41 -7.16
N ASP A 64 -1.57 -0.32 -8.28
CA ASP A 64 -2.78 -0.26 -9.09
C ASP A 64 -3.93 -1.02 -8.41
N HIS A 65 -4.68 -0.32 -7.58
CA HIS A 65 -5.74 -0.86 -6.73
C HIS A 65 -7.02 -1.28 -7.48
N ASP A 66 -7.12 -0.99 -8.76
CA ASP A 66 -8.25 -1.42 -9.61
C ASP A 66 -7.93 -2.67 -10.43
N ASN A 67 -6.67 -3.03 -10.56
CA ASN A 67 -6.22 -4.15 -11.37
C ASN A 67 -5.96 -5.41 -10.53
N HIS A 68 -6.91 -6.32 -10.51
CA HIS A 68 -6.82 -7.58 -9.77
C HIS A 68 -5.50 -8.33 -9.97
N ARG A 69 -5.03 -8.39 -11.21
CA ARG A 69 -3.80 -9.10 -11.54
C ARG A 69 -2.58 -8.44 -10.89
N VAL A 70 -2.50 -7.11 -10.93
CA VAL A 70 -1.39 -6.36 -10.34
C VAL A 70 -1.37 -6.55 -8.83
N ILE A 71 -2.53 -6.43 -8.15
CA ILE A 71 -2.64 -6.63 -6.70
C ILE A 71 -2.17 -8.03 -6.30
N ILE A 72 -2.59 -9.06 -7.05
CA ILE A 72 -2.20 -10.44 -6.79
C ILE A 72 -0.69 -10.65 -7.04
N GLU A 73 -0.14 -10.11 -8.12
CA GLU A 73 1.30 -10.20 -8.43
C GLU A 73 2.13 -9.51 -7.35
N ASP A 74 1.70 -8.33 -6.87
CA ASP A 74 2.36 -7.60 -5.80
C ASP A 74 2.29 -8.36 -4.47
N TYR A 75 1.15 -8.96 -4.14
CA TYR A 75 1.02 -9.84 -2.98
C TYR A 75 2.00 -11.03 -3.04
N TYR A 76 2.03 -11.76 -4.16
CA TYR A 76 2.96 -12.88 -4.31
C TYR A 76 4.43 -12.45 -4.26
N PHE A 77 4.74 -11.27 -4.81
CA PHE A 77 6.08 -10.71 -4.67
C PHE A 77 6.40 -10.47 -3.18
N CYS A 78 5.52 -9.80 -2.45
CA CYS A 78 5.70 -9.51 -1.03
C CYS A 78 5.89 -10.79 -0.20
N THR A 79 5.11 -11.84 -0.44
CA THR A 79 5.27 -13.12 0.28
C THR A 79 6.63 -13.79 0.08
N LYS A 80 7.32 -13.50 -1.04
CA LYS A 80 8.65 -14.05 -1.33
C LYS A 80 9.79 -13.28 -0.68
N VAL A 81 9.62 -11.96 -0.55
CA VAL A 81 10.67 -11.10 0.01
C VAL A 81 10.51 -10.86 1.51
N LEU A 82 9.35 -11.14 2.05
CA LEU A 82 9.03 -10.97 3.46
C LEU A 82 9.72 -12.03 4.32
N LYS A 83 10.23 -11.63 5.47
CA LYS A 83 10.72 -12.54 6.51
C LYS A 83 9.58 -13.35 7.11
N GLU A 84 9.92 -14.47 7.72
CA GLU A 84 8.99 -15.16 8.62
C GLU A 84 8.53 -14.21 9.73
N GLY A 85 7.22 -14.12 9.93
CA GLY A 85 6.62 -13.19 10.89
C GLY A 85 6.53 -11.74 10.46
N GLY A 86 6.97 -11.41 9.25
CA GLY A 86 6.77 -10.09 8.68
C GLY A 86 5.31 -9.79 8.36
N VAL A 87 5.02 -8.54 8.01
CA VAL A 87 3.66 -8.07 7.76
C VAL A 87 3.50 -7.52 6.34
N ILE A 88 2.33 -7.71 5.76
CA ILE A 88 1.91 -7.05 4.52
C ILE A 88 0.78 -6.09 4.84
N VAL A 89 0.90 -4.86 4.38
CA VAL A 89 -0.13 -3.84 4.50
C VAL A 89 -0.66 -3.54 3.11
N PHE A 90 -1.98 -3.61 2.95
CA PHE A 90 -2.66 -3.12 1.76
C PHE A 90 -3.33 -1.80 2.06
N ASP A 91 -3.11 -0.79 1.23
CA ASP A 91 -3.89 0.43 1.23
C ASP A 91 -5.20 0.25 0.46
N ASP A 92 -6.06 1.26 0.52
CA ASP A 92 -7.33 1.33 -0.22
C ASP A 92 -8.28 0.13 -0.01
N TYR A 93 -8.26 -0.47 1.18
CA TYR A 93 -9.24 -1.49 1.57
C TYR A 93 -10.63 -0.84 1.74
N HIS A 94 -11.43 -0.88 0.68
CA HIS A 94 -12.72 -0.21 0.60
C HIS A 94 -13.79 -1.15 0.03
N PRO A 95 -15.01 -1.19 0.60
CA PRO A 95 -16.03 -2.18 0.24
C PRO A 95 -16.50 -2.11 -1.22
N THR A 96 -16.49 -0.93 -1.85
CA THR A 96 -17.14 -0.74 -3.15
C THR A 96 -16.32 0.03 -4.18
N ARG A 97 -15.20 0.65 -3.78
CA ARG A 97 -14.49 1.59 -4.65
C ARG A 97 -13.32 0.98 -5.41
N PHE A 98 -12.63 0.03 -4.79
CA PHE A 98 -11.41 -0.58 -5.32
C PHE A 98 -11.49 -2.11 -5.27
N SER A 99 -10.64 -2.76 -6.03
CA SER A 99 -10.56 -4.22 -6.06
C SER A 99 -9.81 -4.84 -4.88
N VAL A 100 -9.11 -4.03 -4.09
CA VAL A 100 -8.24 -4.48 -2.99
C VAL A 100 -9.00 -5.36 -2.01
N LYS A 101 -10.17 -4.89 -1.52
CA LYS A 101 -10.96 -5.66 -0.56
C LYS A 101 -11.31 -7.06 -1.06
N SER A 102 -11.81 -7.17 -2.29
CA SER A 102 -12.22 -8.46 -2.85
C SER A 102 -11.06 -9.45 -2.99
N ILE A 103 -9.86 -8.94 -3.28
CA ILE A 103 -8.65 -9.75 -3.38
C ILE A 103 -8.17 -10.18 -2.01
N VAL A 104 -8.10 -9.26 -1.05
CA VAL A 104 -7.66 -9.56 0.33
C VAL A 104 -8.59 -10.56 0.98
N ASP A 105 -9.92 -10.37 0.88
CA ASP A 105 -10.91 -11.30 1.41
C ASP A 105 -10.68 -12.71 0.84
N ARG A 106 -10.44 -12.82 -0.47
CA ARG A 106 -10.13 -14.09 -1.12
C ARG A 106 -8.81 -14.72 -0.67
N ILE A 107 -7.79 -13.91 -0.40
CA ILE A 107 -6.53 -14.39 0.18
C ILE A 107 -6.80 -15.00 1.55
N LEU A 108 -7.56 -14.33 2.41
CA LEU A 108 -7.89 -14.77 3.76
C LEU A 108 -8.80 -16.03 3.76
N GLU A 109 -9.72 -16.13 2.81
CA GLU A 109 -10.52 -17.35 2.61
C GLU A 109 -9.67 -18.54 2.18
N THR A 110 -8.61 -18.30 1.40
CA THR A 110 -7.74 -19.35 0.85
C THR A 110 -6.67 -19.78 1.85
N ASP A 111 -6.15 -18.85 2.65
CA ASP A 111 -5.14 -19.11 3.68
C ASP A 111 -5.66 -18.69 5.07
N THR A 112 -6.30 -19.63 5.73
CA THR A 112 -6.93 -19.44 7.04
C THR A 112 -5.93 -19.29 8.20
N LYS A 113 -4.62 -19.38 7.93
CA LYS A 113 -3.57 -19.15 8.95
C LYS A 113 -3.19 -17.67 9.04
N LEU A 114 -3.62 -16.86 8.09
CA LEU A 114 -3.39 -15.42 8.12
C LEU A 114 -4.32 -14.74 9.12
N ASN A 115 -3.74 -13.90 9.96
CA ASN A 115 -4.47 -12.93 10.76
C ASN A 115 -4.62 -11.64 9.98
N ALA A 116 -5.76 -10.98 10.11
CA ALA A 116 -6.04 -9.71 9.46
C ALA A 116 -6.49 -8.66 10.47
N TYR A 117 -5.93 -7.46 10.36
CA TYR A 117 -6.22 -6.32 11.22
C TYR A 117 -6.60 -5.13 10.36
N LEU A 118 -7.79 -4.59 10.56
CA LEU A 118 -8.29 -3.45 9.82
C LEU A 118 -7.95 -2.16 10.55
N ILE A 119 -7.21 -1.28 9.87
CA ILE A 119 -6.89 0.07 10.33
C ILE A 119 -7.83 1.03 9.62
N LEU A 120 -8.86 1.49 10.32
CA LEU A 120 -9.80 2.45 9.76
C LEU A 120 -9.21 3.85 9.73
N HIS A 121 -9.51 4.59 8.66
CA HIS A 121 -9.21 6.01 8.63
C HIS A 121 -10.08 6.75 9.64
N SER A 122 -9.44 7.40 10.60
CA SER A 122 -10.09 8.34 11.50
C SER A 122 -9.87 9.76 10.99
N GLY A 123 -10.84 10.28 10.29
CA GLY A 123 -10.80 11.68 9.83
C GLY A 123 -10.43 11.85 8.36
N HIS A 124 -11.08 12.81 7.78
CA HIS A 124 -11.12 12.96 6.36
C HIS A 124 -10.55 14.20 5.86
N LEU A 125 -9.74 14.09 4.81
CA LEU A 125 -9.53 15.21 3.89
C LEU A 125 -10.59 15.22 2.75
N PHE A 126 -11.29 14.10 2.50
CA PHE A 126 -11.97 13.94 1.21
C PHE A 126 -13.35 13.28 1.19
N ASP A 127 -13.79 12.66 2.28
CA ASP A 127 -15.05 11.89 2.29
C ASP A 127 -16.04 12.31 3.37
N THR A 128 -17.30 12.01 3.15
CA THR A 128 -18.36 12.20 4.14
C THR A 128 -18.19 11.22 5.31
N GLU A 129 -18.69 11.52 6.49
CA GLU A 129 -18.58 10.73 7.72
C GLU A 129 -18.85 9.22 7.52
N LYS A 130 -19.74 8.88 6.59
CA LYS A 130 -20.09 7.48 6.31
C LYS A 130 -19.00 6.72 5.58
N ALA A 131 -18.22 7.37 4.73
CA ALA A 131 -17.12 6.72 4.00
C ALA A 131 -15.91 6.45 4.90
N ALA A 132 -15.79 7.21 5.99
CA ALA A 132 -14.69 7.06 6.95
C ALA A 132 -14.67 5.75 7.70
N THR A 133 -15.83 5.19 7.95
CA THR A 133 -15.95 3.95 8.72
C THR A 133 -15.73 2.71 7.88
N GLU A 134 -15.66 2.85 6.57
CA GLU A 134 -15.59 1.74 5.63
C GLU A 134 -14.28 1.66 4.85
N ARG A 135 -13.42 2.68 4.94
CA ARG A 135 -12.15 2.77 4.23
C ARG A 135 -10.98 2.67 5.19
N GLY A 136 -9.96 1.96 4.80
CA GLY A 136 -8.76 1.85 5.62
C GLY A 136 -7.65 1.11 4.94
N MET A 137 -6.71 0.69 5.75
CA MET A 137 -5.67 -0.26 5.40
C MET A 137 -5.99 -1.58 6.05
N VAL A 138 -5.57 -2.68 5.45
CA VAL A 138 -5.58 -3.98 6.09
C VAL A 138 -4.17 -4.50 6.25
N VAL A 139 -3.83 -4.90 7.45
CA VAL A 139 -2.57 -5.56 7.80
C VAL A 139 -2.81 -7.06 7.85
N ILE A 140 -2.02 -7.84 7.15
CA ILE A 140 -2.07 -9.30 7.24
C ILE A 140 -0.73 -9.87 7.70
N SER A 141 -0.78 -10.91 8.52
CA SER A 141 0.39 -11.61 9.05
C SER A 141 0.06 -13.04 9.46
N TYR A 142 1.05 -13.94 9.40
CA TYR A 142 0.92 -15.26 10.02
C TYR A 142 1.04 -15.22 11.54
N ASN A 143 1.59 -14.15 12.09
CA ASN A 143 1.68 -13.97 13.53
C ASN A 143 0.46 -13.20 14.05
N ASP A 144 0.05 -13.53 15.26
CA ASP A 144 -0.84 -12.67 16.02
C ASP A 144 -0.05 -11.43 16.48
N LEU A 145 -0.50 -10.25 16.03
CA LEU A 145 0.18 -8.98 16.33
C LEU A 145 -0.26 -8.39 17.67
N GLY A 146 -1.27 -8.96 18.32
CA GLY A 146 -1.77 -8.51 19.62
C GLY A 146 -2.40 -7.11 19.63
N ILE A 147 -2.92 -6.62 18.48
CA ILE A 147 -3.53 -5.31 18.30
C ILE A 147 -5.03 -5.42 18.04
#